data_4e094adadcb639867d594560963144d3
#
_entry.id   4e094adadcb639867d594560963144d3
#
_cell.length_a   1.000
_cell.length_b   1.000
_cell.length_c   1.000
_cell.angle_alpha   90.00
_cell.angle_beta   90.00
_cell.angle_gamma   90.00
#
_symmetry.space_group_name_H-M   'P 1'
#
loop_
_entity.id
_entity.type
_entity.pdbx_description
1 polymer ?
#
loop_
_entity_poly.entity_id
_entity_poly.type
_entity_poly.pdbx_seq_one_letter_code
_entity_poly.pdbx_strand_id
1 'polypeptide(L)'
;MSAGNIRDDALNPDHRFASMPLHILNKDGRPGMTRRQCTGEYKVKPIKQKVRELLGYPYPARIPKGVFVEQWVGISTDEFHRAKDADVKYMRNRHPLLDMSWSRADCARYLTSLGLADTPKSSCLGCPFHGNAQWRRIR
;
A
#
# COMPACT_ATOMS: atom_id res chain seq x y z
N MET A 1 -7.42 -8.60 15.00
CA MET A 1 -6.72 -9.66 14.21
C MET A 1 -5.63 -8.96 13.41
N SER A 2 -4.35 -9.30 13.63
CA SER A 2 -3.27 -8.79 12.78
C SER A 2 -3.50 -9.32 11.37
N ALA A 3 -3.25 -8.47 10.35
CA ALA A 3 -3.06 -9.00 9.00
C ALA A 3 -1.93 -10.03 9.10
N GLY A 4 -2.14 -11.24 8.61
CA GLY A 4 -1.12 -12.28 8.61
C GLY A 4 0.16 -11.81 7.90
N ASN A 5 1.22 -12.53 8.10
CA ASN A 5 2.46 -12.30 7.37
C ASN A 5 2.32 -12.92 5.97
N ILE A 6 2.48 -12.12 4.92
CA ILE A 6 2.36 -12.59 3.53
C ILE A 6 3.31 -13.76 3.20
N ARG A 7 4.47 -13.85 3.86
CA ARG A 7 5.41 -14.97 3.72
C ARG A 7 4.84 -16.24 4.33
N ASP A 8 4.33 -16.13 5.56
CA ASP A 8 3.82 -17.28 6.30
C ASP A 8 2.56 -17.83 5.63
N ASP A 9 1.69 -16.95 5.15
CA ASP A 9 0.51 -17.31 4.35
C ASP A 9 0.90 -17.96 3.02
N ALA A 10 1.98 -17.53 2.38
CA ALA A 10 2.47 -18.12 1.14
C ALA A 10 3.07 -19.52 1.33
N LEU A 11 3.61 -19.81 2.51
CA LEU A 11 4.21 -21.10 2.85
C LEU A 11 3.23 -22.08 3.49
N ASN A 12 2.06 -21.61 3.90
CA ASN A 12 1.02 -22.44 4.50
C ASN A 12 0.12 -23.07 3.42
N PRO A 13 0.17 -24.38 3.20
CA PRO A 13 -0.62 -25.06 2.17
C PRO A 13 -2.15 -24.98 2.43
N ASP A 14 -2.57 -24.78 3.68
CA ASP A 14 -3.97 -24.72 4.06
C ASP A 14 -4.54 -23.30 4.03
N HIS A 15 -3.70 -22.30 3.77
CA HIS A 15 -4.11 -20.89 3.75
C HIS A 15 -4.37 -20.42 2.33
N ARG A 16 -5.51 -19.72 2.13
CA ARG A 16 -5.75 -18.99 0.88
C ARG A 16 -4.72 -17.89 0.70
N PHE A 17 -3.68 -18.15 -0.07
CA PHE A 17 -2.70 -17.16 -0.44
C PHE A 17 -3.35 -16.10 -1.33
N ALA A 18 -3.37 -14.84 -0.86
CA ALA A 18 -3.66 -13.71 -1.72
C ALA A 18 -2.49 -13.53 -2.68
N SER A 19 -2.63 -14.03 -3.89
CA SER A 19 -1.55 -14.10 -4.85
C SER A 19 -0.88 -12.75 -5.07
N MET A 20 0.45 -12.72 -4.93
CA MET A 20 1.24 -11.64 -5.51
C MET A 20 1.05 -11.69 -7.03
N PRO A 21 1.05 -10.55 -7.73
CA PRO A 21 1.02 -10.58 -9.19
C PRO A 21 2.28 -11.27 -9.71
N LEU A 22 2.09 -12.27 -10.55
CA LEU A 22 3.18 -13.00 -11.21
C LEU A 22 3.13 -12.67 -12.69
N HIS A 23 4.29 -12.52 -13.32
CA HIS A 23 4.39 -12.50 -14.76
C HIS A 23 4.14 -13.90 -15.29
N ILE A 24 3.22 -14.03 -16.23
CA ILE A 24 2.80 -15.29 -16.84
C ILE A 24 2.86 -15.19 -18.36
N LEU A 25 2.95 -16.32 -19.03
CA LEU A 25 2.62 -16.44 -20.45
C LEU A 25 1.18 -16.94 -20.55
N ASN A 26 0.36 -16.21 -21.28
CA ASN A 26 -1.00 -16.62 -21.60
C ASN A 26 -0.98 -17.84 -22.55
N LYS A 27 -2.11 -18.47 -22.75
CA LYS A 27 -2.23 -19.64 -23.67
C LYS A 27 -1.83 -19.33 -25.10
N ASP A 28 -1.93 -18.07 -25.51
CA ASP A 28 -1.54 -17.53 -26.83
C ASP A 28 -0.07 -17.07 -26.89
N GLY A 29 0.73 -17.38 -25.86
CA GLY A 29 2.14 -16.99 -25.75
C GLY A 29 2.40 -15.52 -25.43
N ARG A 30 1.34 -14.71 -25.23
CA ARG A 30 1.52 -13.29 -24.87
C ARG A 30 1.86 -13.11 -23.40
N PRO A 31 2.76 -12.16 -23.06
CA PRO A 31 3.02 -11.82 -21.69
C PRO A 31 1.76 -11.28 -21.01
N GLY A 32 1.52 -11.73 -19.78
CA GLY A 32 0.42 -11.29 -18.94
C GLY A 32 0.88 -11.16 -17.49
N MET A 33 -0.04 -10.74 -16.64
CA MET A 33 0.19 -10.64 -15.21
C MET A 33 -1.04 -11.13 -14.45
N THR A 34 -0.83 -11.89 -13.39
CA THR A 34 -1.92 -12.31 -12.51
C THR A 34 -2.46 -11.15 -11.69
N ARG A 35 -3.68 -11.30 -11.18
CA ARG A 35 -4.37 -10.24 -10.42
C ARG A 35 -3.60 -9.89 -9.14
N ARG A 36 -3.37 -8.58 -8.93
CA ARG A 36 -2.75 -8.05 -7.71
C ARG A 36 -3.75 -8.01 -6.55
N GLN A 37 -3.69 -8.96 -5.64
CA GLN A 37 -4.57 -9.02 -4.45
C GLN A 37 -3.85 -8.60 -3.16
N CYS A 38 -2.51 -8.72 -3.10
CA CYS A 38 -1.71 -8.45 -1.90
C CYS A 38 -1.94 -7.06 -1.29
N THR A 39 -2.13 -6.02 -2.10
CA THR A 39 -2.41 -4.66 -1.57
C THR A 39 -3.76 -4.59 -0.86
N GLY A 40 -4.79 -5.22 -1.42
CA GLY A 40 -6.11 -5.27 -0.82
C GLY A 40 -6.10 -6.01 0.52
N GLU A 41 -5.54 -7.21 0.55
CA GLU A 41 -5.58 -8.08 1.72
C GLU A 41 -4.65 -7.62 2.86
N TYR A 42 -3.39 -7.26 2.55
CA TYR A 42 -2.37 -6.98 3.58
C TYR A 42 -2.19 -5.49 3.91
N LYS A 43 -2.83 -4.57 3.17
CA LYS A 43 -2.73 -3.13 3.44
C LYS A 43 -4.10 -2.49 3.59
N VAL A 44 -4.94 -2.51 2.55
CA VAL A 44 -6.19 -1.74 2.53
C VAL A 44 -7.19 -2.28 3.55
N LYS A 45 -7.41 -3.59 3.58
CA LYS A 45 -8.36 -4.23 4.49
C LYS A 45 -8.00 -4.04 5.98
N PRO A 46 -6.75 -4.30 6.42
CA PRO A 46 -6.34 -4.03 7.80
C PRO A 46 -6.47 -2.56 8.20
N ILE A 47 -6.10 -1.63 7.32
CA ILE A 47 -6.25 -0.19 7.59
C ILE A 47 -7.73 0.16 7.80
N LYS A 48 -8.62 -0.30 6.92
CA LYS A 48 -10.06 -0.06 7.06
C LYS A 48 -10.63 -0.66 8.34
N GLN A 49 -10.20 -1.86 8.72
CA GLN A 49 -10.60 -2.48 9.98
C GLN A 49 -10.16 -1.64 11.18
N LYS A 50 -8.88 -1.21 11.19
CA LYS A 50 -8.33 -0.41 12.27
C LYS A 50 -9.01 0.97 12.38
N VAL A 51 -9.28 1.62 11.27
CA VAL A 51 -10.03 2.89 11.23
C VAL A 51 -11.44 2.71 11.83
N ARG A 52 -12.14 1.63 11.50
CA ARG A 52 -13.45 1.33 12.08
C ARG A 52 -13.39 1.12 13.60
N GLU A 53 -12.37 0.42 14.08
CA GLU A 53 -12.13 0.24 15.53
C GLU A 53 -11.90 1.59 16.23
N LEU A 54 -11.02 2.44 15.65
CA LEU A 54 -10.73 3.78 16.18
C LEU A 54 -11.95 4.70 16.23
N LEU A 55 -12.84 4.56 15.26
CA LEU A 55 -14.11 5.29 15.23
C LEU A 55 -15.17 4.73 16.22
N GLY A 56 -14.92 3.58 16.85
CA GLY A 56 -15.87 2.91 17.74
C GLY A 56 -16.95 2.10 17.02
N TYR A 57 -16.80 1.84 15.72
CA TYR A 57 -17.74 1.09 14.89
C TYR A 57 -17.09 -0.14 14.23
N PRO A 58 -16.58 -1.12 15.00
CA PRO A 58 -16.02 -2.34 14.42
C PRO A 58 -17.06 -3.06 13.57
N TYR A 59 -16.61 -3.86 12.59
CA TYR A 59 -17.52 -4.66 11.79
C TYR A 59 -18.26 -5.67 12.69
N PRO A 60 -19.62 -5.86 12.52
CA PRO A 60 -20.46 -5.38 11.42
C PRO A 60 -21.18 -4.03 11.67
N ALA A 61 -20.86 -3.30 12.73
CA ALA A 61 -21.55 -2.06 13.10
C ALA A 61 -21.62 -1.06 11.93
N ARG A 62 -22.74 -0.36 11.77
CA ARG A 62 -22.90 0.68 10.74
C ARG A 62 -22.29 1.99 11.23
N ILE A 63 -21.43 2.62 10.44
CA ILE A 63 -20.89 3.95 10.72
C ILE A 63 -21.94 5.01 10.32
N PRO A 64 -22.33 5.93 11.23
CA PRO A 64 -23.29 6.99 10.92
C PRO A 64 -22.81 7.94 9.83
N LYS A 65 -23.75 8.60 9.15
CA LYS A 65 -23.41 9.66 8.19
C LYS A 65 -22.70 10.81 8.92
N GLY A 66 -21.66 11.36 8.29
CA GLY A 66 -20.89 12.48 8.85
C GLY A 66 -19.75 12.07 9.78
N VAL A 67 -19.70 10.81 10.24
CA VAL A 67 -18.54 10.28 10.98
C VAL A 67 -17.49 9.80 9.99
N PHE A 68 -16.31 10.41 10.04
CA PHE A 68 -15.18 10.04 9.15
C PHE A 68 -13.85 10.40 9.79
N VAL A 69 -12.79 9.83 9.25
CA VAL A 69 -11.39 10.19 9.54
C VAL A 69 -10.73 10.78 8.30
N GLU A 70 -9.79 11.68 8.49
CA GLU A 70 -8.85 12.06 7.44
C GLU A 70 -7.64 11.13 7.48
N GLN A 71 -7.34 10.52 6.34
CA GLN A 71 -6.14 9.69 6.14
C GLN A 71 -5.14 10.47 5.30
N TRP A 72 -3.97 10.73 5.87
CA TRP A 72 -2.88 11.36 5.15
C TRP A 72 -2.08 10.33 4.38
N VAL A 73 -1.98 10.53 3.08
CA VAL A 73 -1.30 9.62 2.16
C VAL A 73 -0.09 10.33 1.55
N GLY A 74 1.11 9.76 1.74
CA GLY A 74 2.37 10.31 1.29
C GLY A 74 2.60 10.11 -0.22
N ILE A 75 1.81 10.79 -1.05
CA ILE A 75 1.98 10.82 -2.51
C ILE A 75 2.65 12.14 -2.86
N SER A 76 3.85 12.06 -3.47
CA SER A 76 4.59 13.21 -3.97
C SER A 76 4.14 13.61 -5.39
N THR A 77 4.60 14.77 -5.86
CA THR A 77 4.26 15.27 -7.21
C THR A 77 4.66 14.30 -8.32
N ASP A 78 5.74 13.52 -8.14
CA ASP A 78 6.17 12.48 -9.10
C ASP A 78 5.16 11.33 -9.26
N GLU A 79 4.27 11.17 -8.29
CA GLU A 79 3.28 10.09 -8.25
C GLU A 79 1.84 10.61 -8.21
N PHE A 80 1.58 11.86 -8.59
CA PHE A 80 0.27 12.53 -8.46
C PHE A 80 -0.88 11.71 -9.09
N HIS A 81 -0.61 10.99 -10.18
CA HIS A 81 -1.57 10.13 -10.86
C HIS A 81 -2.13 8.99 -9.97
N ARG A 82 -1.49 8.74 -8.83
CA ARG A 82 -1.93 7.76 -7.82
C ARG A 82 -2.86 8.35 -6.77
N ALA A 83 -2.98 9.68 -6.73
CA ALA A 83 -3.87 10.36 -5.79
C ALA A 83 -5.33 10.03 -6.14
N LYS A 84 -6.04 9.48 -5.19
CA LYS A 84 -7.45 9.08 -5.33
C LYS A 84 -8.17 9.30 -4.02
N ASP A 85 -9.47 9.57 -4.10
CA ASP A 85 -10.33 9.56 -2.95
C ASP A 85 -10.43 8.16 -2.32
N ALA A 86 -10.84 8.11 -1.05
CA ALA A 86 -11.12 6.86 -0.38
C ALA A 86 -12.38 6.23 -1.00
N ASP A 87 -12.36 4.90 -1.16
CA ASP A 87 -13.48 4.12 -1.68
C ASP A 87 -14.59 3.86 -0.64
N VAL A 88 -14.47 4.44 0.55
CA VAL A 88 -15.42 4.32 1.66
C VAL A 88 -15.76 5.70 2.24
N LYS A 89 -17.03 5.89 2.66
CA LYS A 89 -17.54 7.20 3.12
C LYS A 89 -16.99 7.66 4.47
N TYR A 90 -16.43 6.76 5.25
CA TYR A 90 -15.87 7.05 6.58
C TYR A 90 -14.37 7.34 6.55
N MET A 91 -13.78 7.49 5.38
CA MET A 91 -12.39 7.91 5.19
C MET A 91 -12.32 8.99 4.13
N ARG A 92 -11.45 9.97 4.32
CA ARG A 92 -11.11 11.01 3.33
C ARG A 92 -9.60 11.06 3.18
N ASN A 93 -9.11 10.90 1.95
CA ASN A 93 -7.69 10.99 1.69
C ASN A 93 -7.27 12.46 1.57
N ARG A 94 -6.17 12.80 2.24
CA ARG A 94 -5.44 14.05 2.09
C ARG A 94 -4.04 13.74 1.57
N HIS A 95 -3.53 14.61 0.74
CA HIS A 95 -2.23 14.43 0.10
C HIS A 95 -1.31 15.62 0.42
N PRO A 96 -0.81 15.74 1.67
CA PRO A 96 -0.08 16.94 2.12
C PRO A 96 1.16 17.24 1.26
N LEU A 97 1.83 16.23 0.72
CA LEU A 97 2.99 16.44 -0.15
C LEU A 97 2.60 17.07 -1.50
N LEU A 98 1.40 16.77 -2.00
CA LEU A 98 0.86 17.44 -3.19
C LEU A 98 0.46 18.89 -2.86
N ASP A 99 -0.17 19.12 -1.71
CA ASP A 99 -0.55 20.46 -1.24
C ASP A 99 0.70 21.37 -1.12
N MET A 100 1.83 20.80 -0.68
CA MET A 100 3.13 21.48 -0.59
C MET A 100 3.93 21.48 -1.90
N SER A 101 3.43 20.86 -2.97
CA SER A 101 4.13 20.68 -4.24
C SER A 101 5.49 19.94 -4.08
N TRP A 102 5.60 19.01 -3.14
CA TRP A 102 6.84 18.30 -2.86
C TRP A 102 7.05 17.12 -3.80
N SER A 103 8.23 17.08 -4.41
CA SER A 103 8.75 15.94 -5.15
C SER A 103 9.39 14.90 -4.21
N ARG A 104 9.73 13.74 -4.74
CA ARG A 104 10.52 12.74 -4.00
C ARG A 104 11.90 13.29 -3.61
N ALA A 105 12.51 14.14 -4.45
CA ALA A 105 13.77 14.79 -4.15
C ALA A 105 13.65 15.75 -2.97
N ASP A 106 12.55 16.51 -2.88
CA ASP A 106 12.28 17.39 -1.75
C ASP A 106 12.13 16.60 -0.44
N CYS A 107 11.38 15.49 -0.48
CA CYS A 107 11.26 14.59 0.66
C CYS A 107 12.64 14.05 1.11
N ALA A 108 13.50 13.64 0.18
CA ALA A 108 14.84 13.15 0.49
C ALA A 108 15.71 14.24 1.13
N ARG A 109 15.69 15.47 0.60
CA ARG A 109 16.41 16.61 1.19
C ARG A 109 15.94 16.90 2.62
N TYR A 110 14.64 16.89 2.83
CA TYR A 110 14.05 17.07 4.16
C TYR A 110 14.48 15.99 5.14
N LEU A 111 14.44 14.72 4.75
CA LEU A 111 14.94 13.62 5.59
C LEU A 111 16.43 13.79 5.92
N THR A 112 17.24 14.19 4.93
CA THR A 112 18.66 14.48 5.15
C THR A 112 18.87 15.59 6.18
N SER A 113 18.08 16.67 6.12
CA SER A 113 18.17 17.77 7.09
C SER A 113 17.82 17.36 8.51
N LEU A 114 17.06 16.29 8.68
CA LEU A 114 16.71 15.69 9.99
C LEU A 114 17.68 14.58 10.44
N GLY A 115 18.79 14.35 9.72
CA GLY A 115 19.72 13.26 10.01
C GLY A 115 19.20 11.86 9.64
N LEU A 116 18.14 11.78 8.84
CA LEU A 116 17.45 10.53 8.44
C LEU A 116 17.73 10.14 6.98
N ALA A 117 18.91 10.51 6.45
CA ALA A 117 19.30 10.26 5.06
C ALA A 117 19.24 8.76 4.67
N ASP A 118 19.58 7.88 5.63
CA ASP A 118 19.63 6.42 5.42
C ASP A 118 18.29 5.71 5.64
N THR A 119 17.18 6.46 5.67
CA THR A 119 15.86 5.86 5.83
C THR A 119 15.58 4.85 4.70
N PRO A 120 15.40 3.56 5.01
CA PRO A 120 15.24 2.54 3.99
C PRO A 120 13.89 2.68 3.28
N LYS A 121 13.88 2.38 1.99
CA LYS A 121 12.64 2.32 1.23
C LYS A 121 11.77 1.16 1.71
N SER A 122 10.60 1.46 2.25
CA SER A 122 9.59 0.46 2.62
C SER A 122 8.97 -0.15 1.36
N SER A 123 9.39 -1.35 1.00
CA SER A 123 8.82 -2.11 -0.11
C SER A 123 8.85 -3.61 0.17
N CYS A 124 7.86 -4.35 -0.35
CA CYS A 124 7.83 -5.80 -0.23
C CYS A 124 9.00 -6.42 -1.01
N LEU A 125 9.81 -7.26 -0.35
CA LEU A 125 10.99 -7.90 -0.97
C LEU A 125 10.63 -8.74 -2.21
N GLY A 126 9.52 -9.48 -2.16
CA GLY A 126 9.05 -10.32 -3.27
C GLY A 126 8.17 -9.58 -4.31
N CYS A 127 8.19 -8.25 -4.34
CA CYS A 127 7.31 -7.50 -5.24
C CYS A 127 7.79 -7.57 -6.71
N PRO A 128 7.01 -8.12 -7.66
CA PRO A 128 7.40 -8.22 -9.06
C PRO A 128 7.53 -6.88 -9.78
N PHE A 129 7.08 -5.78 -9.15
CA PHE A 129 7.25 -4.42 -9.69
C PHE A 129 8.61 -3.78 -9.33
N HIS A 130 9.53 -4.53 -8.75
CA HIS A 130 10.90 -4.05 -8.58
C HIS A 130 11.62 -3.96 -9.92
N GLY A 131 12.28 -2.84 -10.16
CA GLY A 131 13.21 -2.72 -11.28
C GLY A 131 14.49 -3.57 -11.07
N ASN A 132 15.20 -3.85 -12.15
CA ASN A 132 16.42 -4.68 -12.12
C ASN A 132 17.46 -4.20 -11.10
N ALA A 133 17.64 -2.89 -10.94
CA ALA A 133 18.57 -2.33 -9.95
C ALA A 133 18.17 -2.70 -8.52
N GLN A 134 16.88 -2.72 -8.21
CA GLN A 134 16.38 -3.09 -6.88
C GLN A 134 16.51 -4.59 -6.64
N TRP A 135 16.23 -5.43 -7.63
CA TRP A 135 16.46 -6.87 -7.55
C TRP A 135 17.92 -7.23 -7.27
N ARG A 136 18.87 -6.49 -7.88
CA ARG A 136 20.31 -6.68 -7.61
C ARG A 136 20.72 -6.31 -6.18
N ARG A 137 20.01 -5.38 -5.52
CA ARG A 137 20.28 -4.99 -4.14
C ARG A 137 19.69 -5.94 -3.10
N ILE A 138 18.69 -6.73 -3.48
CA ILE A 138 18.02 -7.71 -2.60
C ILE A 138 18.79 -9.03 -2.55
N ARG A 139 19.67 -9.28 -3.54
CA ARG A 139 20.61 -10.41 -3.55
C ARG A 139 21.73 -10.18 -2.56
#